data_0f8b42c52fc7cf32bcc61ac96b00e24b
#
_entry.id   0f8b42c52fc7cf32bcc61ac96b00e24b
#
_cell.length_a   1.000
_cell.length_b   1.000
_cell.length_c   1.000
_cell.angle_alpha   90.00
_cell.angle_beta   90.00
_cell.angle_gamma   90.00
#
_symmetry.space_group_name_H-M   'P 1'
#
loop_
_entity.id
_entity.type
_entity.pdbx_description
1 polymer ?
#
loop_
_entity_poly.entity_id
_entity_poly.type
_entity_poly.pdbx_seq_one_letter_code
_entity_poly.pdbx_strand_id
1 'polypeptide(L)'
;VMHHYNFPPFSVGEIGRMGSPGRREIGHGKLGERALKYVLPSEEEFPYTIRCVADVVESNGSSSQASLCANCMSLMAAGVPIKATVSGIAMGLITRDPSRSPDNQTNPYTILTDIQGLEDHFGDMDFKCAGTANGITALQMDIKIHGVTREVLSEALAQAHRARAEIREAIEKCIPAPRKEVSKYAPKMVTFLIDPAKIRDVIGKGGDTINGIIAECDQVAIDVEEDGKITIYHHSKEMIEKAKGIIDDIVRVAKVGEIFEGKVTRVEDYGAFVNLFGNVDGLCHVSRLKWDYVENANDVVKVGDTLKVVVIGIDDSGKVKVSHREFEEKPEGYVERPEGDKPRSPRPNNGGHGNYRGGRGGNSRGGSRR
;
A
#
# COMPACT_ATOMS: atom_id res chain seq x y z
N VAL A 1 8.41 14.15 2.07
CA VAL A 1 9.80 14.17 1.57
C VAL A 1 10.55 15.31 2.22
N MET A 2 11.81 15.09 2.57
CA MET A 2 12.72 16.09 3.14
C MET A 2 14.01 16.08 2.34
N HIS A 3 14.58 17.25 2.09
CA HIS A 3 15.86 17.40 1.40
C HIS A 3 16.76 18.32 2.23
N HIS A 4 17.77 17.73 2.86
CA HIS A 4 18.79 18.43 3.63
C HIS A 4 20.01 18.65 2.76
N TYR A 5 20.51 19.87 2.75
CA TYR A 5 21.71 20.26 2.04
C TYR A 5 22.67 20.90 3.05
N ASN A 6 23.81 20.28 3.23
CA ASN A 6 24.84 20.70 4.16
C ASN A 6 26.07 21.18 3.38
N PHE A 7 26.51 22.42 3.67
CA PHE A 7 27.65 23.05 3.01
C PHE A 7 28.61 23.60 4.07
N PRO A 8 29.41 22.72 4.69
CA PRO A 8 30.35 23.15 5.74
C PRO A 8 31.45 24.00 5.15
N PRO A 9 32.07 24.93 5.94
CA PRO A 9 33.10 25.85 5.47
C PRO A 9 34.29 25.17 4.79
N PHE A 10 34.67 24.00 5.25
CA PHE A 10 35.78 23.23 4.68
C PHE A 10 35.58 22.79 3.22
N SER A 11 34.31 22.73 2.75
CA SER A 11 34.04 22.38 1.35
C SER A 11 34.58 23.36 0.32
N VAL A 12 34.89 24.57 0.74
CA VAL A 12 35.58 25.62 -0.06
C VAL A 12 36.93 26.01 0.53
N GLY A 13 37.51 25.19 1.43
CA GLY A 13 38.79 25.43 2.05
C GLY A 13 38.79 26.52 3.13
N GLU A 14 37.62 26.91 3.63
CA GLU A 14 37.49 27.93 4.65
C GLU A 14 37.42 27.33 6.06
N ILE A 15 37.88 28.10 7.04
CA ILE A 15 37.71 27.83 8.46
C ILE A 15 36.48 28.58 8.95
N GLY A 16 35.51 27.86 9.51
CA GLY A 16 34.28 28.44 10.01
C GLY A 16 33.62 27.61 11.09
N ARG A 17 32.63 28.21 11.77
CA ARG A 17 31.83 27.49 12.78
C ARG A 17 30.86 26.54 12.08
N MET A 18 30.89 25.28 12.49
CA MET A 18 29.85 24.32 12.11
C MET A 18 28.65 24.52 13.03
N GLY A 19 27.48 24.78 12.45
CA GLY A 19 26.24 25.05 13.19
C GLY A 19 24.99 24.70 12.40
N SER A 20 23.89 25.36 12.71
CA SER A 20 22.65 25.20 11.95
C SER A 20 22.83 25.71 10.51
N PRO A 21 22.13 25.08 9.53
CA PRO A 21 22.19 25.50 8.13
C PRO A 21 21.85 26.97 7.94
N GLY A 22 22.67 27.66 7.16
CA GLY A 22 22.44 29.05 6.78
C GLY A 22 21.36 29.21 5.71
N ARG A 23 21.03 30.46 5.36
CA ARG A 23 19.97 30.74 4.34
C ARG A 23 20.29 30.12 2.98
N ARG A 24 21.58 30.13 2.58
CA ARG A 24 22.04 29.53 1.30
C ARG A 24 21.77 28.03 1.28
N GLU A 25 22.13 27.33 2.36
CA GLU A 25 21.92 25.88 2.48
C GLU A 25 20.43 25.53 2.46
N ILE A 26 19.59 26.27 3.17
CA ILE A 26 18.13 26.11 3.16
C ILE A 26 17.58 26.35 1.74
N GLY A 27 18.02 27.38 1.05
CA GLY A 27 17.60 27.71 -0.32
C GLY A 27 18.00 26.64 -1.32
N HIS A 28 19.23 26.12 -1.26
CA HIS A 28 19.71 25.02 -2.11
C HIS A 28 18.96 23.71 -1.82
N GLY A 29 18.71 23.40 -0.54
CA GLY A 29 17.87 22.26 -0.15
C GLY A 29 16.47 22.34 -0.73
N LYS A 30 15.83 23.50 -0.65
CA LYS A 30 14.49 23.72 -1.21
C LYS A 30 14.45 23.68 -2.73
N LEU A 31 15.51 24.11 -3.41
CA LEU A 31 15.63 23.97 -4.86
C LEU A 31 15.66 22.49 -5.27
N GLY A 32 16.49 21.68 -4.59
CA GLY A 32 16.57 20.24 -4.83
C GLY A 32 15.26 19.51 -4.51
N GLU A 33 14.61 19.83 -3.39
CA GLU A 33 13.30 19.28 -3.02
C GLU A 33 12.26 19.57 -4.11
N ARG A 34 12.18 20.80 -4.57
CA ARG A 34 11.25 21.22 -5.63
C ARG A 34 11.52 20.50 -6.95
N ALA A 35 12.79 20.35 -7.32
CA ALA A 35 13.19 19.70 -8.57
C ALA A 35 12.78 18.21 -8.60
N LEU A 36 12.87 17.51 -7.47
CA LEU A 36 12.55 16.08 -7.37
C LEU A 36 11.07 15.81 -7.13
N LYS A 37 10.32 16.74 -6.51
CA LYS A 37 8.93 16.54 -6.10
C LYS A 37 8.03 15.95 -7.19
N TYR A 38 8.19 16.38 -8.43
CA TYR A 38 7.30 15.99 -9.54
C TYR A 38 7.55 14.56 -10.06
N VAL A 39 8.70 14.00 -9.73
CA VAL A 39 9.07 12.63 -10.16
C VAL A 39 8.92 11.60 -9.06
N LEU A 40 8.62 12.01 -7.84
CA LEU A 40 8.42 11.08 -6.73
C LEU A 40 7.10 10.31 -6.88
N PRO A 41 7.07 9.06 -6.41
CA PRO A 41 5.83 8.28 -6.32
C PRO A 41 4.85 8.90 -5.34
N SER A 42 3.58 8.53 -5.44
CA SER A 42 2.57 8.84 -4.43
C SER A 42 2.83 8.04 -3.14
N GLU A 43 2.16 8.43 -2.05
CA GLU A 43 2.24 7.70 -0.78
C GLU A 43 1.66 6.29 -0.89
N GLU A 44 0.64 6.11 -1.74
CA GLU A 44 0.04 4.81 -2.01
C GLU A 44 0.99 3.88 -2.78
N GLU A 45 1.79 4.44 -3.74
CA GLU A 45 2.76 3.67 -4.52
C GLU A 45 4.03 3.34 -3.72
N PHE A 46 4.44 4.24 -2.82
CA PHE A 46 5.66 4.08 -2.03
C PHE A 46 5.47 4.69 -0.63
N PRO A 47 4.88 3.95 0.31
CA PRO A 47 4.47 4.44 1.63
C PRO A 47 5.64 4.63 2.61
N TYR A 48 6.76 5.18 2.13
CA TYR A 48 7.94 5.46 2.93
C TYR A 48 8.17 6.97 3.09
N THR A 49 8.63 7.37 4.25
CA THR A 49 9.19 8.71 4.41
C THR A 49 10.55 8.78 3.73
N ILE A 50 10.66 9.69 2.76
CA ILE A 50 11.90 9.92 2.00
C ILE A 50 12.65 11.10 2.61
N ARG A 51 13.90 10.86 3.03
CA ARG A 51 14.81 11.86 3.50
C ARG A 51 16.10 11.82 2.68
N CYS A 52 16.32 12.83 1.83
CA CYS A 52 17.56 13.05 1.10
C CYS A 52 18.50 13.91 1.92
N VAL A 53 19.75 13.50 2.05
CA VAL A 53 20.80 14.29 2.71
C VAL A 53 21.96 14.42 1.74
N ALA A 54 22.34 15.66 1.43
CA ALA A 54 23.49 15.98 0.60
C ALA A 54 24.54 16.69 1.44
N ASP A 55 25.67 16.04 1.68
CA ASP A 55 26.83 16.59 2.35
C ASP A 55 27.86 16.98 1.29
N VAL A 56 28.08 18.28 1.11
CA VAL A 56 29.05 18.81 0.16
C VAL A 56 30.42 18.85 0.82
N VAL A 57 31.32 17.97 0.38
CA VAL A 57 32.65 17.84 0.98
C VAL A 57 33.70 18.67 0.26
N GLU A 58 33.46 19.00 -1.02
CA GLU A 58 34.32 19.89 -1.85
C GLU A 58 33.46 20.57 -2.90
N SER A 59 33.73 21.86 -3.18
CA SER A 59 32.98 22.61 -4.17
C SER A 59 33.80 23.74 -4.78
N ASN A 60 33.64 23.93 -6.09
CA ASN A 60 34.08 25.10 -6.83
C ASN A 60 32.92 25.64 -7.72
N GLY A 61 31.74 25.80 -7.15
CA GLY A 61 30.51 26.21 -7.85
C GLY A 61 29.55 25.06 -8.11
N SER A 62 28.33 25.39 -8.50
CA SER A 62 27.25 24.46 -8.93
C SER A 62 26.89 23.32 -7.97
N SER A 63 27.29 23.37 -6.72
CA SER A 63 27.11 22.30 -5.73
C SER A 63 25.64 21.91 -5.49
N SER A 64 24.70 22.85 -5.62
CA SER A 64 23.26 22.57 -5.52
C SER A 64 22.75 21.68 -6.65
N GLN A 65 23.27 21.86 -7.88
CA GLN A 65 22.88 21.03 -9.01
C GLN A 65 23.55 19.66 -8.97
N ALA A 66 24.80 19.59 -8.53
CA ALA A 66 25.49 18.32 -8.28
C ALA A 66 24.77 17.48 -7.22
N SER A 67 24.38 18.10 -6.09
CA SER A 67 23.65 17.40 -5.02
C SER A 67 22.26 16.94 -5.45
N LEU A 68 21.56 17.70 -6.31
CA LEU A 68 20.31 17.28 -6.92
C LEU A 68 20.49 16.01 -7.79
N CYS A 69 21.49 16.00 -8.66
CA CYS A 69 21.80 14.85 -9.51
C CYS A 69 22.17 13.61 -8.66
N ALA A 70 23.01 13.81 -7.63
CA ALA A 70 23.39 12.75 -6.70
C ALA A 70 22.17 12.20 -5.93
N ASN A 71 21.25 13.06 -5.47
CA ASN A 71 20.03 12.63 -4.80
C ASN A 71 19.09 11.89 -5.75
N CYS A 72 18.98 12.28 -7.02
CA CYS A 72 18.24 11.53 -8.03
C CYS A 72 18.79 10.08 -8.15
N MET A 73 20.11 9.94 -8.28
CA MET A 73 20.77 8.62 -8.33
C MET A 73 20.57 7.83 -7.03
N SER A 74 20.65 8.48 -5.88
CA SER A 74 20.48 7.87 -4.57
C SER A 74 19.05 7.33 -4.38
N LEU A 75 18.03 8.06 -4.82
CA LEU A 75 16.65 7.62 -4.82
C LEU A 75 16.46 6.36 -5.68
N MET A 76 17.03 6.36 -6.89
CA MET A 76 17.00 5.19 -7.79
C MET A 76 17.72 4.00 -7.15
N ALA A 77 18.87 4.22 -6.52
CA ALA A 77 19.65 3.19 -5.85
C ALA A 77 18.98 2.66 -4.58
N ALA A 78 18.17 3.47 -3.90
CA ALA A 78 17.37 3.06 -2.74
C ALA A 78 16.12 2.25 -3.13
N GLY A 79 15.78 2.18 -4.42
CA GLY A 79 14.58 1.49 -4.89
C GLY A 79 13.32 2.35 -4.86
N VAL A 80 13.47 3.69 -4.79
CA VAL A 80 12.33 4.60 -4.93
C VAL A 80 11.89 4.63 -6.39
N PRO A 81 10.65 4.29 -6.73
CA PRO A 81 10.18 4.22 -8.12
C PRO A 81 9.89 5.63 -8.67
N ILE A 82 10.95 6.43 -8.87
CA ILE A 82 10.82 7.76 -9.48
C ILE A 82 10.33 7.64 -10.93
N LYS A 83 9.47 8.58 -11.34
CA LYS A 83 8.81 8.57 -12.65
C LYS A 83 9.75 8.92 -13.81
N ALA A 84 10.82 9.66 -13.54
CA ALA A 84 11.82 10.07 -14.54
C ALA A 84 13.12 10.51 -13.86
N THR A 85 14.25 10.38 -14.57
CA THR A 85 15.55 10.91 -14.17
C THR A 85 15.54 12.43 -14.19
N VAL A 86 15.99 13.07 -13.11
CA VAL A 86 16.15 14.51 -13.00
C VAL A 86 17.64 14.86 -13.03
N SER A 87 18.00 15.81 -13.88
CA SER A 87 19.33 16.40 -13.96
C SER A 87 19.26 17.92 -13.80
N GLY A 88 20.32 18.51 -13.32
CA GLY A 88 20.42 19.96 -13.11
C GLY A 88 21.75 20.51 -13.58
N ILE A 89 21.74 21.78 -14.01
CA ILE A 89 22.91 22.53 -14.46
C ILE A 89 22.83 23.98 -13.96
N ALA A 90 23.98 24.62 -13.72
CA ALA A 90 24.07 26.05 -13.50
C ALA A 90 24.69 26.72 -14.72
N MET A 91 24.00 27.74 -15.22
CA MET A 91 24.41 28.55 -16.34
C MET A 91 24.86 29.93 -15.83
N GLY A 92 25.80 30.57 -16.51
CA GLY A 92 26.22 31.91 -16.23
C GLY A 92 26.03 32.86 -17.40
N LEU A 93 26.00 34.13 -17.11
CA LEU A 93 26.02 35.19 -18.11
C LEU A 93 27.16 36.16 -17.80
N ILE A 94 27.94 36.46 -18.84
CA ILE A 94 28.90 37.54 -18.81
C ILE A 94 28.56 38.49 -19.95
N THR A 95 28.27 39.76 -19.62
CA THR A 95 28.07 40.82 -20.59
C THR A 95 29.37 41.50 -20.88
N ARG A 96 29.56 41.94 -22.11
CA ARG A 96 30.72 42.71 -22.48
C ARG A 96 30.50 44.17 -22.20
N ASP A 97 31.49 44.79 -21.58
CA ASP A 97 31.62 46.23 -21.54
C ASP A 97 32.36 46.66 -22.84
N PRO A 98 31.69 47.33 -23.76
CA PRO A 98 32.32 47.79 -25.01
C PRO A 98 33.53 48.70 -24.78
N SER A 99 33.59 49.38 -23.61
CA SER A 99 34.70 50.27 -23.27
C SER A 99 35.97 49.54 -22.82
N ARG A 100 35.84 48.26 -22.44
CA ARG A 100 36.92 47.42 -21.89
C ARG A 100 37.41 46.32 -22.84
N SER A 101 36.70 46.10 -23.93
CA SER A 101 37.03 45.02 -24.88
C SER A 101 37.62 45.64 -26.16
N PRO A 102 38.93 45.52 -26.40
CA PRO A 102 39.55 46.04 -27.61
C PRO A 102 39.25 45.21 -28.87
N ASP A 103 38.65 44.05 -28.70
CA ASP A 103 38.37 43.12 -29.80
C ASP A 103 37.05 43.48 -30.49
N ASN A 104 37.05 43.60 -31.80
CA ASN A 104 35.87 43.79 -32.68
C ASN A 104 34.89 42.61 -32.67
N GLN A 105 34.71 41.92 -31.53
CA GLN A 105 33.76 40.83 -31.43
C GLN A 105 32.33 41.36 -31.30
N THR A 106 31.45 40.84 -32.13
CA THR A 106 30.08 41.34 -32.32
C THR A 106 29.08 40.90 -31.25
N ASN A 107 29.42 39.91 -30.40
CA ASN A 107 28.50 39.40 -29.38
C ASN A 107 28.58 40.25 -28.09
N PRO A 108 27.46 40.86 -27.68
CA PRO A 108 27.43 41.70 -26.49
C PRO A 108 27.43 40.88 -25.17
N TYR A 109 27.32 39.58 -25.22
CA TYR A 109 27.30 38.70 -24.06
C TYR A 109 27.83 37.29 -24.40
N THR A 110 28.12 36.53 -23.36
CA THR A 110 28.46 35.09 -23.44
C THR A 110 27.70 34.33 -22.35
N ILE A 111 27.07 33.23 -22.76
CA ILE A 111 26.40 32.30 -21.84
C ILE A 111 27.37 31.18 -21.53
N LEU A 112 27.63 30.94 -20.24
CA LEU A 112 28.51 29.91 -19.71
C LEU A 112 27.71 28.69 -19.28
N THR A 113 28.25 27.52 -19.51
CA THR A 113 27.67 26.23 -19.05
C THR A 113 28.52 25.65 -17.93
N ASP A 114 27.91 25.28 -16.80
CA ASP A 114 28.55 24.70 -15.63
C ASP A 114 29.58 25.64 -14.99
N ILE A 115 29.08 26.71 -14.38
CA ILE A 115 29.90 27.80 -13.87
C ILE A 115 30.71 27.45 -12.63
N GLN A 116 31.93 27.95 -12.58
CA GLN A 116 32.81 27.88 -11.42
C GLN A 116 32.47 28.96 -10.37
N GLY A 117 33.05 28.84 -9.16
CA GLY A 117 32.80 29.78 -8.08
C GLY A 117 33.15 31.25 -8.41
N LEU A 118 34.23 31.51 -9.20
CA LEU A 118 34.58 32.84 -9.66
C LEU A 118 33.54 33.37 -10.69
N GLU A 119 33.05 32.53 -11.56
CA GLU A 119 32.04 32.90 -12.57
C GLU A 119 30.67 33.14 -11.91
N ASP A 120 30.33 32.37 -10.86
CA ASP A 120 29.17 32.63 -10.00
C ASP A 120 29.30 33.98 -9.27
N HIS A 121 30.49 34.33 -8.79
CA HIS A 121 30.72 35.55 -8.02
C HIS A 121 30.77 36.82 -8.89
N PHE A 122 31.49 36.77 -9.99
CA PHE A 122 31.76 37.94 -10.85
C PHE A 122 30.88 38.02 -12.09
N GLY A 123 30.15 36.96 -12.43
CA GLY A 123 29.23 36.93 -13.55
C GLY A 123 28.01 37.84 -13.33
N ASP A 124 27.33 38.20 -14.39
CA ASP A 124 26.18 39.09 -14.39
C ASP A 124 24.84 38.40 -14.07
N MET A 125 24.82 37.11 -14.28
CA MET A 125 23.69 36.26 -13.92
C MET A 125 24.18 34.83 -13.62
N ASP A 126 23.63 34.21 -12.57
CA ASP A 126 23.62 32.76 -12.41
C ASP A 126 22.19 32.20 -12.55
N PHE A 127 22.08 31.14 -13.32
CA PHE A 127 20.81 30.56 -13.75
C PHE A 127 20.83 29.05 -13.56
N LYS A 128 20.16 28.59 -12.51
CA LYS A 128 20.07 27.15 -12.18
C LYS A 128 18.82 26.55 -12.74
N CYS A 129 18.97 25.50 -13.53
CA CYS A 129 17.89 24.85 -14.23
C CYS A 129 17.94 23.33 -13.99
N ALA A 130 16.88 22.76 -13.42
CA ALA A 130 16.72 21.34 -13.21
C ALA A 130 15.46 20.81 -13.88
N GLY A 131 15.48 19.54 -14.30
CA GLY A 131 14.31 18.91 -14.92
C GLY A 131 14.60 17.55 -15.52
N THR A 132 13.55 17.01 -16.09
CA THR A 132 13.52 15.71 -16.79
C THR A 132 13.76 15.88 -18.29
N ALA A 133 13.67 14.80 -19.05
CA ALA A 133 13.61 14.85 -20.53
C ALA A 133 12.41 15.66 -21.03
N ASN A 134 11.29 15.63 -20.30
CA ASN A 134 10.02 16.22 -20.72
C ASN A 134 9.85 17.69 -20.38
N GLY A 135 10.68 18.23 -19.44
CA GLY A 135 10.55 19.63 -19.06
C GLY A 135 11.33 20.00 -17.81
N ILE A 136 11.21 21.27 -17.46
CA ILE A 136 11.86 21.89 -16.29
C ILE A 136 10.98 21.64 -15.05
N THR A 137 11.60 21.20 -13.97
CA THR A 137 10.93 20.96 -12.68
C THR A 137 11.30 22.01 -11.64
N ALA A 138 12.47 22.64 -11.76
CA ALA A 138 12.86 23.74 -10.90
C ALA A 138 13.80 24.70 -11.63
N LEU A 139 13.69 25.97 -11.26
CA LEU A 139 14.45 27.05 -11.81
C LEU A 139 14.76 28.06 -10.70
N GLN A 140 16.01 28.55 -10.68
CA GLN A 140 16.43 29.65 -9.86
C GLN A 140 17.32 30.56 -10.72
N MET A 141 17.12 31.85 -10.61
CA MET A 141 17.92 32.85 -11.30
C MET A 141 18.30 33.96 -10.31
N ASP A 142 19.57 34.32 -10.32
CA ASP A 142 20.10 35.50 -9.63
C ASP A 142 20.71 36.44 -10.67
N ILE A 143 20.31 37.71 -10.68
CA ILE A 143 20.71 38.71 -11.65
C ILE A 143 21.38 39.84 -10.90
N LYS A 144 22.62 40.20 -11.31
CA LYS A 144 23.42 41.27 -10.73
C LYS A 144 23.43 42.52 -11.58
N ILE A 145 22.72 42.51 -12.71
CA ILE A 145 22.50 43.62 -13.66
C ILE A 145 21.03 44.02 -13.66
N HIS A 146 20.70 45.14 -14.34
CA HIS A 146 19.34 45.69 -14.34
C HIS A 146 18.27 44.82 -15.03
N GLY A 147 18.65 43.72 -15.65
CA GLY A 147 17.75 42.79 -16.29
C GLY A 147 18.42 42.05 -17.43
N VAL A 148 17.76 41.00 -17.92
CA VAL A 148 18.18 40.18 -19.08
C VAL A 148 17.12 40.23 -20.16
N THR A 149 17.53 40.16 -21.40
CA THR A 149 16.59 40.17 -22.52
C THR A 149 15.97 38.78 -22.73
N ARG A 150 14.86 38.74 -23.49
CA ARG A 150 14.21 37.49 -23.84
C ARG A 150 15.13 36.58 -24.66
N GLU A 151 15.95 37.16 -25.51
CA GLU A 151 16.92 36.43 -26.35
C GLU A 151 17.94 35.72 -25.47
N VAL A 152 18.54 36.41 -24.50
CA VAL A 152 19.47 35.81 -23.51
C VAL A 152 18.83 34.66 -22.77
N LEU A 153 17.61 34.85 -22.25
CA LEU A 153 16.88 33.76 -21.55
C LEU A 153 16.59 32.56 -22.44
N SER A 154 16.17 32.81 -23.68
CA SER A 154 15.87 31.72 -24.64
C SER A 154 17.13 30.92 -24.97
N GLU A 155 18.25 31.61 -25.17
CA GLU A 155 19.53 30.97 -25.45
C GLU A 155 20.06 30.20 -24.23
N ALA A 156 19.98 30.78 -23.04
CA ALA A 156 20.38 30.15 -21.78
C ALA A 156 19.54 28.86 -21.52
N LEU A 157 18.23 28.92 -21.73
CA LEU A 157 17.35 27.74 -21.60
C LEU A 157 17.68 26.66 -22.62
N ALA A 158 17.93 27.02 -23.88
CA ALA A 158 18.30 26.06 -24.91
C ALA A 158 19.64 25.38 -24.61
N GLN A 159 20.62 26.16 -24.13
CA GLN A 159 21.94 25.66 -23.73
C GLN A 159 21.84 24.77 -22.48
N ALA A 160 21.07 25.18 -21.47
CA ALA A 160 20.79 24.39 -20.27
C ALA A 160 20.08 23.08 -20.61
N HIS A 161 19.19 23.06 -21.62
CA HIS A 161 18.52 21.84 -22.07
C HIS A 161 19.52 20.81 -22.60
N ARG A 162 20.49 21.24 -23.44
CA ARG A 162 21.53 20.35 -23.98
C ARG A 162 22.43 19.80 -22.85
N ALA A 163 22.93 20.68 -21.98
CA ALA A 163 23.78 20.28 -20.86
C ALA A 163 23.09 19.31 -19.91
N ARG A 164 21.82 19.54 -19.57
CA ARG A 164 21.04 18.62 -18.75
C ARG A 164 20.83 17.25 -19.43
N ALA A 165 20.69 17.22 -20.77
CA ALA A 165 20.57 15.97 -21.51
C ALA A 165 21.86 15.14 -21.39
N GLU A 166 23.03 15.75 -21.53
CA GLU A 166 24.34 15.08 -21.34
C GLU A 166 24.53 14.54 -19.92
N ILE A 167 24.18 15.35 -18.91
CA ILE A 167 24.25 14.92 -17.50
C ILE A 167 23.28 13.76 -17.24
N ARG A 168 22.05 13.82 -17.78
CA ARG A 168 21.07 12.74 -17.65
C ARG A 168 21.58 11.45 -18.28
N GLU A 169 22.17 11.52 -19.47
CA GLU A 169 22.78 10.36 -20.10
C GLU A 169 23.89 9.74 -19.24
N ALA A 170 24.70 10.55 -18.59
CA ALA A 170 25.73 10.08 -17.67
C ALA A 170 25.12 9.40 -16.42
N ILE A 171 24.04 9.96 -15.87
CA ILE A 171 23.30 9.34 -14.77
C ILE A 171 22.72 7.99 -15.19
N GLU A 172 22.07 7.92 -16.35
CA GLU A 172 21.41 6.71 -16.88
C GLU A 172 22.42 5.63 -17.30
N LYS A 173 23.63 6.00 -17.68
CA LYS A 173 24.74 5.04 -17.86
C LYS A 173 25.18 4.40 -16.54
N CYS A 174 25.14 5.17 -15.44
CA CYS A 174 25.51 4.67 -14.12
C CYS A 174 24.38 3.84 -13.48
N ILE A 175 23.15 4.36 -13.53
CA ILE A 175 21.95 3.70 -13.01
C ILE A 175 20.78 3.91 -13.98
N PRO A 176 20.46 2.90 -14.83
CA PRO A 176 19.50 3.08 -15.92
C PRO A 176 18.04 3.11 -15.46
N ALA A 177 17.73 2.59 -14.29
CA ALA A 177 16.39 2.58 -13.72
C ALA A 177 16.45 2.45 -12.18
N PRO A 178 15.39 2.83 -11.46
CA PRO A 178 15.27 2.52 -10.04
C PRO A 178 15.41 1.02 -9.79
N ARG A 179 16.07 0.66 -8.69
CA ARG A 179 16.13 -0.75 -8.25
C ARG A 179 14.72 -1.26 -7.98
N LYS A 180 14.47 -2.52 -8.31
CA LYS A 180 13.14 -3.15 -8.14
C LYS A 180 12.73 -3.32 -6.68
N GLU A 181 13.70 -3.44 -5.79
CA GLU A 181 13.48 -3.64 -4.36
C GLU A 181 14.26 -2.61 -3.56
N VAL A 182 13.72 -2.26 -2.42
CA VAL A 182 14.45 -1.45 -1.42
C VAL A 182 15.64 -2.24 -0.87
N SER A 183 16.62 -1.54 -0.31
CA SER A 183 17.80 -2.16 0.30
C SER A 183 17.41 -3.28 1.28
N LYS A 184 18.21 -4.34 1.34
CA LYS A 184 18.04 -5.43 2.32
C LYS A 184 18.07 -4.96 3.78
N TYR A 185 18.64 -3.80 4.04
CA TYR A 185 18.69 -3.17 5.37
C TYR A 185 17.52 -2.22 5.63
N ALA A 186 16.75 -1.87 4.61
CA ALA A 186 15.57 -1.05 4.80
C ALA A 186 14.44 -1.89 5.42
N PRO A 187 13.66 -1.35 6.35
CA PRO A 187 12.43 -1.99 6.77
C PRO A 187 11.52 -2.15 5.55
N LYS A 188 10.99 -3.34 5.38
CA LYS A 188 10.00 -3.63 4.34
C LYS A 188 8.62 -3.36 4.93
N MET A 189 7.68 -2.97 4.08
CA MET A 189 6.30 -2.78 4.49
C MET A 189 5.35 -3.28 3.41
N VAL A 190 4.19 -3.74 3.85
CA VAL A 190 3.06 -4.09 2.98
C VAL A 190 1.82 -3.43 3.56
N THR A 191 1.11 -2.72 2.71
CA THR A 191 -0.17 -2.08 3.05
C THR A 191 -1.28 -2.72 2.23
N PHE A 192 -2.39 -3.04 2.88
CA PHE A 192 -3.58 -3.58 2.22
C PHE A 192 -4.84 -3.16 2.98
N LEU A 193 -6.00 -3.30 2.33
CA LEU A 193 -7.29 -2.93 2.89
C LEU A 193 -8.07 -4.19 3.28
N ILE A 194 -8.73 -4.13 4.43
CA ILE A 194 -9.72 -5.11 4.88
C ILE A 194 -11.08 -4.43 5.05
N ASP A 195 -12.13 -5.23 5.18
CA ASP A 195 -13.45 -4.72 5.57
C ASP A 195 -13.36 -4.10 6.99
N PRO A 196 -13.71 -2.82 7.19
CA PRO A 196 -13.70 -2.18 8.49
C PRO A 196 -14.50 -2.94 9.57
N ALA A 197 -15.55 -3.68 9.18
CA ALA A 197 -16.31 -4.52 10.10
C ALA A 197 -15.45 -5.65 10.72
N LYS A 198 -14.36 -6.06 10.04
CA LYS A 198 -13.44 -7.11 10.45
C LYS A 198 -12.26 -6.66 11.31
N ILE A 199 -12.09 -5.35 11.48
CA ILE A 199 -11.00 -4.79 12.31
C ILE A 199 -11.02 -5.40 13.72
N ARG A 200 -12.22 -5.57 14.30
CA ARG A 200 -12.36 -6.15 15.65
C ARG A 200 -11.89 -7.59 15.72
N ASP A 201 -12.07 -8.37 14.65
CA ASP A 201 -11.64 -9.76 14.58
C ASP A 201 -10.10 -9.84 14.51
N VAL A 202 -9.48 -8.92 13.76
CA VAL A 202 -8.02 -8.81 13.63
C VAL A 202 -7.36 -8.35 14.94
N ILE A 203 -7.94 -7.35 15.61
CA ILE A 203 -7.42 -6.85 16.88
C ILE A 203 -7.65 -7.87 18.00
N GLY A 204 -8.83 -8.50 18.02
CA GLY A 204 -9.25 -9.42 19.07
C GLY A 204 -9.62 -8.73 20.39
N LYS A 205 -10.09 -9.52 21.35
CA LYS A 205 -10.50 -9.01 22.67
C LYS A 205 -9.28 -8.50 23.46
N GLY A 206 -9.24 -7.18 23.70
CA GLY A 206 -8.10 -6.57 24.42
C GLY A 206 -6.77 -6.58 23.64
N GLY A 207 -6.79 -6.86 22.34
CA GLY A 207 -5.59 -6.95 21.51
C GLY A 207 -4.96 -8.34 21.44
N ASP A 208 -5.60 -9.37 21.97
CA ASP A 208 -5.02 -10.71 22.07
C ASP A 208 -4.64 -11.30 20.71
N THR A 209 -5.51 -11.12 19.67
CA THR A 209 -5.26 -11.68 18.35
C THR A 209 -4.06 -11.01 17.68
N ILE A 210 -4.05 -9.67 17.63
CA ILE A 210 -2.95 -8.93 17.00
C ILE A 210 -1.62 -9.14 17.71
N ASN A 211 -1.62 -9.20 19.06
CA ASN A 211 -0.42 -9.48 19.83
C ASN A 211 0.09 -10.92 19.60
N GLY A 212 -0.83 -11.87 19.39
CA GLY A 212 -0.49 -13.24 18.99
C GLY A 212 0.21 -13.29 17.63
N ILE A 213 -0.32 -12.56 16.63
CA ILE A 213 0.30 -12.45 15.30
C ILE A 213 1.69 -11.82 15.40
N ILE A 214 1.82 -10.72 16.15
CA ILE A 214 3.11 -10.04 16.37
C ILE A 214 4.14 -10.99 16.97
N ALA A 215 3.77 -11.75 18.00
CA ALA A 215 4.65 -12.69 18.66
C ALA A 215 5.04 -13.87 17.76
N GLU A 216 4.11 -14.39 16.96
CA GLU A 216 4.33 -15.52 16.05
C GLU A 216 5.19 -15.16 14.84
N CYS A 217 5.20 -13.88 14.44
CA CYS A 217 5.87 -13.36 13.26
C CYS A 217 7.12 -12.52 13.59
N ASP A 218 7.89 -12.92 14.58
CA ASP A 218 9.19 -12.29 14.96
C ASP A 218 9.07 -10.79 15.27
N GLN A 219 8.04 -10.41 16.03
CA GLN A 219 7.80 -9.03 16.46
C GLN A 219 7.56 -8.05 15.30
N VAL A 220 6.86 -8.47 14.26
CA VAL A 220 6.39 -7.54 13.21
C VAL A 220 5.61 -6.38 13.83
N ALA A 221 5.78 -5.18 13.31
CA ALA A 221 4.92 -4.07 13.69
C ALA A 221 3.69 -4.05 12.78
N ILE A 222 2.50 -3.91 13.35
CA ILE A 222 1.23 -3.89 12.62
C ILE A 222 0.46 -2.65 13.04
N ASP A 223 0.17 -1.76 12.08
CA ASP A 223 -0.71 -0.60 12.26
C ASP A 223 -2.06 -0.89 11.60
N VAL A 224 -3.15 -0.57 12.30
CA VAL A 224 -4.52 -0.75 11.84
C VAL A 224 -5.24 0.59 11.93
N GLU A 225 -5.67 1.13 10.78
CA GLU A 225 -6.42 2.37 10.68
C GLU A 225 -7.94 2.11 10.70
N GLU A 226 -8.74 3.10 11.08
CA GLU A 226 -10.20 2.96 11.24
C GLU A 226 -10.95 2.67 9.93
N ASP A 227 -10.37 3.02 8.79
CA ASP A 227 -10.89 2.77 7.45
C ASP A 227 -10.64 1.34 6.94
N GLY A 228 -9.94 0.51 7.73
CA GLY A 228 -9.57 -0.85 7.38
C GLY A 228 -8.21 -0.99 6.72
N LYS A 229 -7.43 0.07 6.64
CA LYS A 229 -6.07 0.02 6.13
C LYS A 229 -5.15 -0.61 7.17
N ILE A 230 -4.48 -1.70 6.78
CA ILE A 230 -3.48 -2.38 7.60
C ILE A 230 -2.11 -2.22 6.97
N THR A 231 -1.13 -1.83 7.76
CA THR A 231 0.27 -1.74 7.35
C THR A 231 1.13 -2.60 8.25
N ILE A 232 1.90 -3.52 7.65
CA ILE A 232 2.81 -4.44 8.34
C ILE A 232 4.23 -4.05 8.00
N TYR A 233 5.09 -3.92 9.02
CA TYR A 233 6.51 -3.55 8.89
C TYR A 233 7.40 -4.65 9.47
N HIS A 234 8.43 -5.06 8.72
CA HIS A 234 9.49 -5.92 9.22
C HIS A 234 10.71 -5.92 8.30
N HIS A 235 11.88 -6.36 8.79
CA HIS A 235 13.07 -6.54 7.94
C HIS A 235 12.98 -7.77 7.04
N SER A 236 12.33 -8.85 7.50
CA SER A 236 12.08 -10.06 6.72
C SER A 236 10.75 -9.97 5.97
N LYS A 237 10.82 -10.16 4.65
CA LYS A 237 9.63 -10.26 3.80
C LYS A 237 8.78 -11.48 4.15
N GLU A 238 9.42 -12.59 4.53
CA GLU A 238 8.75 -13.84 4.91
C GLU A 238 7.83 -13.64 6.13
N MET A 239 8.30 -12.88 7.13
CA MET A 239 7.49 -12.59 8.33
C MET A 239 6.30 -11.68 8.01
N ILE A 240 6.47 -10.72 7.11
CA ILE A 240 5.37 -9.87 6.62
C ILE A 240 4.33 -10.72 5.88
N GLU A 241 4.77 -11.60 4.96
CA GLU A 241 3.86 -12.48 4.21
C GLU A 241 3.14 -13.46 5.13
N LYS A 242 3.83 -14.00 6.15
CA LYS A 242 3.23 -14.86 7.17
C LYS A 242 2.16 -14.10 7.97
N ALA A 243 2.47 -12.92 8.48
CA ALA A 243 1.53 -12.09 9.23
C ALA A 243 0.32 -11.69 8.37
N LYS A 244 0.56 -11.31 7.11
CA LYS A 244 -0.51 -11.02 6.16
C LYS A 244 -1.39 -12.25 5.91
N GLY A 245 -0.80 -13.43 5.72
CA GLY A 245 -1.56 -14.68 5.53
C GLY A 245 -2.47 -14.98 6.71
N ILE A 246 -2.00 -14.80 7.95
CA ILE A 246 -2.83 -14.99 9.15
C ILE A 246 -3.98 -13.97 9.19
N ILE A 247 -3.72 -12.71 8.83
CA ILE A 247 -4.78 -11.69 8.79
C ILE A 247 -5.77 -12.01 7.67
N ASP A 248 -5.31 -12.39 6.49
CA ASP A 248 -6.17 -12.77 5.35
C ASP A 248 -7.10 -13.94 5.74
N ASP A 249 -6.60 -14.93 6.50
CA ASP A 249 -7.40 -16.04 7.00
C ASP A 249 -8.46 -15.59 8.03
N ILE A 250 -8.14 -14.62 8.90
CA ILE A 250 -9.08 -14.07 9.88
C ILE A 250 -10.21 -13.29 9.20
N VAL A 251 -9.89 -12.50 8.18
CA VAL A 251 -10.87 -11.64 7.48
C VAL A 251 -11.60 -12.36 6.36
N ARG A 252 -11.13 -13.54 5.98
CA ARG A 252 -11.70 -14.36 4.89
C ARG A 252 -13.19 -14.58 5.14
N VAL A 253 -13.98 -14.42 4.09
CA VAL A 253 -15.40 -14.76 4.08
C VAL A 253 -15.59 -15.90 3.10
N ALA A 254 -16.26 -16.96 3.54
CA ALA A 254 -16.61 -18.09 2.68
C ALA A 254 -17.51 -17.61 1.53
N LYS A 255 -17.32 -18.15 0.33
CA LYS A 255 -18.15 -17.83 -0.84
C LYS A 255 -19.04 -19.02 -1.19
N VAL A 256 -20.28 -18.74 -1.61
CA VAL A 256 -21.18 -19.78 -2.09
C VAL A 256 -20.56 -20.50 -3.29
N GLY A 257 -20.57 -21.84 -3.24
CA GLY A 257 -19.93 -22.71 -4.23
C GLY A 257 -18.47 -23.07 -3.90
N GLU A 258 -17.86 -22.48 -2.87
CA GLU A 258 -16.49 -22.82 -2.44
C GLU A 258 -16.49 -24.19 -1.74
N ILE A 259 -15.47 -25.00 -2.02
CA ILE A 259 -15.34 -26.36 -1.51
C ILE A 259 -14.24 -26.40 -0.46
N PHE A 260 -14.52 -27.03 0.67
CA PHE A 260 -13.58 -27.21 1.77
C PHE A 260 -13.49 -28.68 2.18
N GLU A 261 -12.31 -29.08 2.65
CA GLU A 261 -12.08 -30.30 3.42
C GLU A 261 -11.80 -29.89 4.86
N GLY A 262 -12.82 -30.00 5.73
CA GLY A 262 -12.74 -29.53 7.09
C GLY A 262 -12.98 -30.62 8.11
N LYS A 263 -12.44 -30.42 9.33
CA LYS A 263 -12.71 -31.32 10.46
C LYS A 263 -14.01 -30.94 11.14
N VAL A 264 -14.76 -31.95 11.55
CA VAL A 264 -15.97 -31.79 12.35
C VAL A 264 -15.56 -31.36 13.77
N THR A 265 -15.95 -30.13 14.14
CA THR A 265 -15.63 -29.52 15.46
C THR A 265 -16.70 -29.85 16.51
N ARG A 266 -17.94 -29.97 16.09
CA ARG A 266 -19.09 -30.26 16.95
C ARG A 266 -20.18 -30.96 16.17
N VAL A 267 -20.87 -31.88 16.82
CA VAL A 267 -22.06 -32.58 16.27
C VAL A 267 -23.23 -32.33 17.20
N GLU A 268 -24.37 -31.95 16.61
CA GLU A 268 -25.65 -31.75 17.27
C GLU A 268 -26.69 -32.62 16.55
N ASP A 269 -27.84 -32.89 17.16
CA ASP A 269 -28.87 -33.74 16.57
C ASP A 269 -29.32 -33.28 15.17
N TYR A 270 -29.31 -31.94 14.93
CA TYR A 270 -29.76 -31.31 13.69
C TYR A 270 -28.66 -31.14 12.64
N GLY A 271 -27.40 -31.42 12.97
CA GLY A 271 -26.31 -31.27 12.01
C GLY A 271 -24.92 -31.26 12.62
N ALA A 272 -23.92 -31.21 11.76
CA ALA A 272 -22.50 -31.14 12.11
C ALA A 272 -21.90 -29.78 11.79
N PHE A 273 -21.03 -29.29 12.65
CA PHE A 273 -20.22 -28.11 12.42
C PHE A 273 -18.87 -28.55 11.88
N VAL A 274 -18.52 -28.05 10.71
CA VAL A 274 -17.29 -28.37 10.00
C VAL A 274 -16.42 -27.14 9.95
N ASN A 275 -15.21 -27.21 10.45
CA ASN A 275 -14.27 -26.11 10.36
C ASN A 275 -13.85 -25.92 8.90
N LEU A 276 -14.05 -24.72 8.37
CA LEU A 276 -13.73 -24.38 6.98
C LEU A 276 -12.35 -23.78 6.85
N PHE A 277 -12.07 -22.77 7.66
CA PHE A 277 -10.76 -22.11 7.78
C PHE A 277 -10.73 -21.26 9.07
N GLY A 278 -9.54 -21.10 9.65
CA GLY A 278 -9.39 -20.33 10.88
C GLY A 278 -10.40 -20.71 11.95
N ASN A 279 -11.19 -19.74 12.42
CA ASN A 279 -12.25 -19.92 13.41
C ASN A 279 -13.67 -20.00 12.78
N VAL A 280 -13.78 -20.19 11.47
CA VAL A 280 -15.05 -20.21 10.77
C VAL A 280 -15.55 -21.64 10.60
N ASP A 281 -16.68 -21.94 11.25
CA ASP A 281 -17.36 -23.22 11.14
C ASP A 281 -18.58 -23.09 10.22
N GLY A 282 -18.75 -24.07 9.31
CA GLY A 282 -19.94 -24.22 8.48
C GLY A 282 -20.89 -25.24 9.08
N LEU A 283 -22.19 -24.91 9.14
CA LEU A 283 -23.22 -25.85 9.55
C LEU A 283 -23.64 -26.72 8.38
N CYS A 284 -23.36 -28.01 8.46
CA CYS A 284 -23.93 -29.06 7.61
C CYS A 284 -25.15 -29.65 8.29
N HIS A 285 -26.34 -29.22 7.86
CA HIS A 285 -27.61 -29.73 8.41
C HIS A 285 -27.73 -31.22 8.13
N VAL A 286 -28.42 -31.98 9.01
CA VAL A 286 -28.59 -33.42 8.89
C VAL A 286 -29.08 -33.88 7.50
N SER A 287 -29.98 -33.11 6.87
CA SER A 287 -30.48 -33.35 5.51
C SER A 287 -29.45 -33.06 4.38
N ARG A 288 -28.30 -32.49 4.72
CA ARG A 288 -27.20 -32.17 3.80
C ARG A 288 -25.94 -33.00 4.04
N LEU A 289 -26.01 -33.94 5.01
CA LEU A 289 -24.93 -34.92 5.25
C LEU A 289 -24.96 -36.06 4.24
N LYS A 290 -26.15 -36.66 4.00
CA LYS A 290 -26.36 -37.76 3.04
C LYS A 290 -27.61 -37.53 2.22
N TRP A 291 -27.75 -38.29 1.12
CA TRP A 291 -28.97 -38.34 0.32
C TRP A 291 -30.08 -39.11 1.00
N ASP A 292 -29.74 -40.11 1.84
CA ASP A 292 -30.68 -40.87 2.64
C ASP A 292 -31.20 -40.09 3.84
N TYR A 293 -32.35 -40.48 4.36
CA TYR A 293 -32.90 -39.89 5.56
C TYR A 293 -32.05 -40.26 6.78
N VAL A 294 -31.50 -39.24 7.43
CA VAL A 294 -30.73 -39.33 8.66
C VAL A 294 -31.54 -38.70 9.79
N GLU A 295 -31.81 -39.46 10.87
CA GLU A 295 -32.58 -38.97 12.02
C GLU A 295 -31.72 -38.11 12.95
N ASN A 296 -30.47 -38.51 13.15
CA ASN A 296 -29.53 -37.82 14.01
C ASN A 296 -28.13 -37.72 13.34
N ALA A 297 -27.53 -36.55 13.34
CA ALA A 297 -26.21 -36.34 12.72
C ALA A 297 -25.12 -37.21 13.39
N ASN A 298 -25.26 -37.51 14.68
CA ASN A 298 -24.32 -38.38 15.43
C ASN A 298 -24.24 -39.84 14.90
N ASP A 299 -25.26 -40.29 14.13
CA ASP A 299 -25.27 -41.61 13.53
C ASP A 299 -24.39 -41.70 12.29
N VAL A 300 -24.05 -40.56 11.70
CA VAL A 300 -23.33 -40.48 10.42
C VAL A 300 -21.90 -39.96 10.59
N VAL A 301 -21.69 -38.97 11.48
CA VAL A 301 -20.41 -38.27 11.63
C VAL A 301 -20.06 -38.11 13.12
N LYS A 302 -18.75 -38.08 13.40
CA LYS A 302 -18.21 -37.90 14.74
C LYS A 302 -17.29 -36.69 14.77
N VAL A 303 -17.14 -36.09 15.95
CA VAL A 303 -16.15 -35.05 16.18
C VAL A 303 -14.75 -35.54 15.83
N GLY A 304 -14.04 -34.79 14.99
CA GLY A 304 -12.71 -35.15 14.49
C GLY A 304 -12.69 -35.77 13.09
N ASP A 305 -13.83 -36.18 12.56
CA ASP A 305 -13.94 -36.68 11.18
C ASP A 305 -13.64 -35.57 10.18
N THR A 306 -13.05 -35.90 9.03
CA THR A 306 -12.82 -34.96 7.94
C THR A 306 -13.92 -35.08 6.92
N LEU A 307 -14.62 -33.98 6.65
CA LEU A 307 -15.69 -33.93 5.66
C LEU A 307 -15.32 -32.95 4.52
N LYS A 308 -15.58 -33.41 3.30
CA LYS A 308 -15.54 -32.53 2.12
C LYS A 308 -16.91 -31.89 1.97
N VAL A 309 -16.95 -30.54 2.00
CA VAL A 309 -18.21 -29.80 2.00
C VAL A 309 -18.16 -28.65 0.99
N VAL A 310 -19.32 -28.34 0.42
CA VAL A 310 -19.50 -27.14 -0.43
C VAL A 310 -20.37 -26.13 0.28
N VAL A 311 -20.02 -24.85 0.18
CA VAL A 311 -20.82 -23.76 0.73
C VAL A 311 -22.07 -23.56 -0.12
N ILE A 312 -23.25 -23.72 0.48
CA ILE A 312 -24.54 -23.59 -0.19
C ILE A 312 -25.26 -22.27 0.12
N GLY A 313 -24.83 -21.54 1.13
CA GLY A 313 -25.40 -20.27 1.50
C GLY A 313 -24.76 -19.67 2.76
N ILE A 314 -24.96 -18.39 2.95
CA ILE A 314 -24.58 -17.64 4.15
C ILE A 314 -25.83 -16.92 4.60
N ASP A 315 -26.19 -17.03 5.86
CA ASP A 315 -27.37 -16.33 6.40
C ASP A 315 -27.05 -14.86 6.76
N ASP A 316 -28.08 -14.06 7.04
CA ASP A 316 -27.98 -12.64 7.38
C ASP A 316 -27.15 -12.40 8.67
N SER A 317 -26.92 -13.43 9.47
CA SER A 317 -26.06 -13.40 10.67
C SER A 317 -24.62 -13.80 10.39
N GLY A 318 -24.24 -14.06 9.12
CA GLY A 318 -22.89 -14.47 8.71
C GLY A 318 -22.58 -15.95 8.93
N LYS A 319 -23.58 -16.79 9.31
CA LYS A 319 -23.39 -18.23 9.48
C LYS A 319 -23.35 -18.94 8.15
N VAL A 320 -22.29 -19.71 7.95
CA VAL A 320 -22.08 -20.46 6.69
C VAL A 320 -22.84 -21.78 6.73
N LYS A 321 -23.67 -22.02 5.71
CA LYS A 321 -24.34 -23.29 5.48
C LYS A 321 -23.58 -24.09 4.45
N VAL A 322 -23.32 -25.38 4.74
CA VAL A 322 -22.55 -26.26 3.88
C VAL A 322 -23.29 -27.56 3.61
N SER A 323 -22.92 -28.24 2.53
CA SER A 323 -23.45 -29.55 2.13
C SER A 323 -22.33 -30.54 1.87
N HIS A 324 -22.43 -31.71 2.42
CA HIS A 324 -21.54 -32.86 2.15
C HIS A 324 -22.10 -33.78 1.07
N ARG A 325 -23.43 -33.97 1.06
CA ARG A 325 -24.10 -34.92 0.16
C ARG A 325 -23.82 -34.72 -1.34
N GLU A 326 -23.40 -33.50 -1.73
CA GLU A 326 -23.04 -33.21 -3.12
C GLU A 326 -21.79 -33.98 -3.61
N PHE A 327 -21.05 -34.58 -2.70
CA PHE A 327 -19.87 -35.42 -2.97
C PHE A 327 -20.17 -36.93 -2.85
N GLU A 328 -21.43 -37.31 -2.53
CA GLU A 328 -21.90 -38.70 -2.51
C GLU A 328 -22.71 -39.02 -3.77
N GLU A 329 -22.78 -40.31 -4.15
CA GLU A 329 -23.58 -40.74 -5.29
C GLU A 329 -25.07 -40.48 -5.00
N LYS A 330 -25.70 -39.72 -5.89
CA LYS A 330 -27.14 -39.44 -5.78
C LYS A 330 -27.95 -40.67 -6.15
N PRO A 331 -28.85 -41.17 -5.27
CA PRO A 331 -29.70 -42.32 -5.58
C PRO A 331 -30.61 -42.05 -6.79
N GLU A 332 -30.79 -43.07 -7.66
CA GLU A 332 -31.71 -42.96 -8.79
C GLU A 332 -33.15 -42.74 -8.30
N GLY A 333 -33.79 -41.68 -8.81
CA GLY A 333 -35.19 -41.38 -8.45
C GLY A 333 -35.35 -40.46 -7.22
N TYR A 334 -34.27 -39.88 -6.68
CA TYR A 334 -34.36 -38.95 -5.55
C TYR A 334 -35.18 -37.70 -5.90
N VAL A 335 -36.26 -37.48 -5.11
CA VAL A 335 -37.08 -36.26 -5.18
C VAL A 335 -36.70 -35.36 -4.00
N GLU A 336 -36.30 -34.14 -4.31
CA GLU A 336 -35.90 -33.15 -3.28
C GLU A 336 -37.11 -32.77 -2.40
N ARG A 337 -36.95 -32.92 -1.08
CA ARG A 337 -37.99 -32.56 -0.11
C ARG A 337 -37.72 -31.15 0.40
N PRO A 338 -38.78 -30.30 0.64
CA PRO A 338 -38.58 -29.01 1.26
C PRO A 338 -37.96 -29.14 2.65
N GLU A 339 -37.05 -28.22 3.01
CA GLU A 339 -36.47 -28.16 4.34
C GLU A 339 -37.58 -28.00 5.40
N GLY A 340 -37.68 -28.96 6.33
CA GLY A 340 -38.62 -28.89 7.44
C GLY A 340 -39.74 -29.96 7.44
N ASP A 341 -39.88 -30.77 6.41
CA ASP A 341 -40.87 -31.82 6.38
C ASP A 341 -40.40 -33.08 7.14
N LYS A 342 -40.87 -33.22 8.38
CA LYS A 342 -40.67 -34.48 9.14
C LYS A 342 -41.48 -35.60 8.48
N PRO A 343 -40.93 -36.82 8.29
CA PRO A 343 -41.68 -37.92 7.80
C PRO A 343 -42.87 -38.16 8.72
N ARG A 344 -44.08 -38.14 8.18
CA ARG A 344 -45.27 -38.57 8.91
C ARG A 344 -45.08 -40.05 9.18
N SER A 345 -44.93 -40.43 10.45
CA SER A 345 -45.03 -41.80 10.90
C SER A 345 -46.31 -42.43 10.36
N PRO A 346 -46.30 -43.66 9.83
CA PRO A 346 -47.52 -44.33 9.44
C PRO A 346 -48.44 -44.47 10.65
N ARG A 347 -49.59 -43.82 10.61
CA ARG A 347 -50.61 -43.99 11.64
C ARG A 347 -51.02 -45.46 11.68
N PRO A 348 -51.01 -46.15 12.85
CA PRO A 348 -51.62 -47.45 12.97
C PRO A 348 -53.11 -47.37 12.68
N ASN A 349 -53.55 -48.15 11.74
CA ASN A 349 -54.98 -48.33 11.38
C ASN A 349 -55.69 -49.01 12.55
N ASN A 350 -56.42 -48.28 13.38
CA ASN A 350 -57.24 -48.80 14.42
C ASN A 350 -58.70 -48.39 14.13
N GLY A 351 -59.41 -49.27 13.43
CA GLY A 351 -60.83 -49.18 13.29
C GLY A 351 -61.51 -49.40 14.63
N GLY A 352 -62.47 -48.55 14.98
CA GLY A 352 -63.30 -48.73 16.17
C GLY A 352 -64.37 -47.65 16.27
N HIS A 353 -65.59 -48.08 15.97
CA HIS A 353 -66.84 -47.32 16.16
C HIS A 353 -67.04 -46.74 17.56
N GLY A 354 -67.70 -45.58 17.63
CA GLY A 354 -68.29 -45.05 18.89
C GLY A 354 -68.91 -43.69 18.76
N ASN A 355 -70.15 -43.66 18.38
CA ASN A 355 -71.08 -42.53 18.63
C ASN A 355 -71.03 -42.09 20.11
N TYR A 356 -71.10 -40.79 20.41
CA TYR A 356 -72.06 -40.22 21.34
C TYR A 356 -72.14 -38.65 21.24
N ARG A 357 -73.41 -38.24 21.32
CA ARG A 357 -73.97 -36.92 21.28
C ARG A 357 -73.68 -36.09 22.54
N GLY A 358 -73.64 -34.75 22.37
CA GLY A 358 -74.41 -33.89 23.27
C GLY A 358 -73.62 -32.89 24.12
N GLY A 359 -74.00 -31.65 24.01
CA GLY A 359 -74.09 -30.77 25.17
C GLY A 359 -73.43 -29.37 25.07
N ARG A 360 -74.22 -28.47 24.64
CA ARG A 360 -74.41 -27.04 24.94
C ARG A 360 -73.74 -26.45 26.18
N GLY A 361 -73.37 -25.17 26.05
CA GLY A 361 -73.36 -24.11 27.06
C GLY A 361 -71.95 -23.59 27.31
N GLY A 362 -71.63 -22.33 27.32
CA GLY A 362 -72.34 -21.12 27.39
C GLY A 362 -71.40 -20.10 28.10
N ASN A 363 -71.30 -18.94 27.54
CA ASN A 363 -71.05 -17.66 28.23
C ASN A 363 -69.91 -17.53 29.29
N SER A 364 -69.12 -16.51 29.40
CA SER A 364 -69.26 -15.07 29.20
C SER A 364 -68.06 -14.34 29.83
N ARG A 365 -67.68 -13.22 29.25
CA ARG A 365 -67.24 -11.97 29.92
C ARG A 365 -66.12 -12.07 30.95
N GLY A 366 -65.14 -11.27 30.85
CA GLY A 366 -64.87 -9.85 30.91
C GLY A 366 -63.56 -9.66 31.58
N GLY A 367 -62.83 -8.75 31.19
CA GLY A 367 -62.73 -7.43 31.72
C GLY A 367 -61.32 -7.13 32.23
N SER A 368 -60.65 -6.29 31.53
CA SER A 368 -60.20 -4.97 31.89
C SER A 368 -59.03 -4.78 32.91
N ARG A 369 -58.06 -4.00 32.47
CA ARG A 369 -57.25 -2.97 33.19
C ARG A 369 -56.18 -3.49 34.19
N ARG A 370 -54.96 -3.20 33.98
CA ARG A 370 -54.25 -1.90 34.08
C ARG A 370 -52.90 -2.02 33.37
#